data_57b33508ab74b537304cfa5dedf36c5a
#
_entry.id   57b33508ab74b537304cfa5dedf36c5a
#
_cell.length_a   1.000
_cell.length_b   1.000
_cell.length_c   1.000
_cell.angle_alpha   90.00
_cell.angle_beta   90.00
_cell.angle_gamma   90.00
#
_symmetry.space_group_name_H-M   'P 1'
#
loop_
_entity.id
_entity.type
_entity.pdbx_description
1 polymer ?
#
loop_
_entity_poly.entity_id
_entity_poly.type
_entity_poly.pdbx_seq_one_letter_code
_entity_poly.pdbx_strand_id
1 'polypeptide(L)'
;STDGWRVEAAGVPAVPRRFAELVRRRMGALDEPAAHAIRVAAVLGQRFDTELLRTALGASVDAVARAMRAGLREQLVTPDRSEPNAFEFRHALTREAIREELLPLERIEIARTALIALELDRADLGDSFGEQAAALAEEAGDTRRAAAFLLRAARQAQERGALSSAGPRLNRAWSFVDEGEDEGFEIGETLLSVLA
;
A
#
# COMPACT_ATOMS: atom_id res chain seq x y z
N SER A 1 -14.11 19.95 -31.82
CA SER A 1 -13.64 20.23 -30.46
C SER A 1 -14.04 19.06 -29.55
N THR A 2 -13.13 18.12 -29.38
CA THR A 2 -13.27 16.99 -28.45
C THR A 2 -12.54 17.36 -27.16
N ASP A 3 -13.28 17.95 -26.22
CA ASP A 3 -12.80 18.16 -24.86
C ASP A 3 -12.87 16.82 -24.13
N GLY A 4 -11.72 16.12 -24.11
CA GLY A 4 -11.55 14.91 -23.33
C GLY A 4 -11.50 15.27 -21.85
N TRP A 5 -12.43 14.74 -21.06
CA TRP A 5 -12.40 14.80 -19.60
C TRP A 5 -11.14 14.07 -19.12
N ARG A 6 -10.10 14.83 -18.73
CA ARG A 6 -9.01 14.30 -17.91
C ARG A 6 -9.52 14.21 -16.48
N VAL A 7 -9.75 13.00 -16.01
CA VAL A 7 -9.86 12.75 -14.57
C VAL A 7 -8.44 12.93 -14.03
N GLU A 8 -8.15 14.11 -13.47
CA GLU A 8 -6.97 14.27 -12.64
C GLU A 8 -7.12 13.31 -11.47
N ALA A 9 -6.19 12.35 -11.36
CA ALA A 9 -6.07 11.54 -10.16
C ALA A 9 -5.98 12.53 -8.98
N ALA A 10 -6.93 12.45 -8.06
CA ALA A 10 -6.94 13.29 -6.87
C ALA A 10 -5.64 13.03 -6.11
N GLY A 11 -4.64 13.88 -6.31
CA GLY A 11 -3.37 13.81 -5.62
C GLY A 11 -3.63 13.86 -4.12
N VAL A 12 -2.91 13.04 -3.35
CA VAL A 12 -2.96 13.11 -1.88
C VAL A 12 -2.70 14.56 -1.50
N PRO A 13 -3.60 15.22 -0.74
CA PRO A 13 -3.42 16.62 -0.40
C PRO A 13 -2.10 16.79 0.35
N ALA A 14 -1.30 17.79 -0.03
CA ALA A 14 -0.02 18.06 0.62
C ALA A 14 -0.22 18.20 2.14
N VAL A 15 0.64 17.54 2.90
CA VAL A 15 0.54 17.54 4.37
C VAL A 15 0.76 18.96 4.90
N PRO A 16 -0.19 19.55 5.66
CA PRO A 16 0.00 20.88 6.23
C PRO A 16 1.20 20.90 7.18
N ARG A 17 2.08 21.92 7.09
CA ARG A 17 3.31 22.01 7.87
C ARG A 17 3.12 21.80 9.38
N ARG A 18 2.11 22.43 9.98
CA ARG A 18 1.80 22.26 11.41
C ARG A 18 1.43 20.83 11.78
N PHE A 19 0.78 20.10 10.86
CA PHE A 19 0.43 18.71 11.07
C PHE A 19 1.67 17.81 10.95
N ALA A 20 2.53 18.05 9.96
CA ALA A 20 3.81 17.36 9.83
C ALA A 20 4.70 17.54 11.07
N GLU A 21 4.78 18.77 11.60
CA GLU A 21 5.52 19.06 12.84
C GLU A 21 4.96 18.28 14.05
N LEU A 22 3.62 18.17 14.17
CA LEU A 22 2.99 17.39 15.23
C LEU A 22 3.35 15.90 15.10
N VAL A 23 3.27 15.34 13.89
CA VAL A 23 3.62 13.93 13.62
C VAL A 23 5.09 13.68 13.92
N ARG A 24 5.99 14.57 13.46
CA ARG A 24 7.44 14.49 13.75
C ARG A 24 7.73 14.48 15.25
N ARG A 25 7.06 15.34 16.03
CA ARG A 25 7.22 15.36 17.49
C ARG A 25 6.77 14.03 18.12
N ARG A 26 5.66 13.43 17.67
CA ARG A 26 5.16 12.14 18.14
C ARG A 26 6.11 11.00 17.77
N MET A 27 6.63 11.01 16.56
CA MET A 27 7.67 10.07 16.12
C MET A 27 8.94 10.18 16.97
N GLY A 28 9.37 11.41 17.31
CA GLY A 28 10.52 11.66 18.17
C GLY A 28 10.35 11.22 19.63
N ALA A 29 9.13 10.94 20.08
CA ALA A 29 8.86 10.37 21.40
C ALA A 29 9.00 8.83 21.45
N LEU A 30 9.11 8.18 20.28
CA LEU A 30 9.35 6.75 20.17
C LEU A 30 10.84 6.44 20.32
N ASP A 31 11.16 5.25 20.86
CA ASP A 31 12.50 4.69 20.70
C ASP A 31 12.75 4.27 19.24
N GLU A 32 14.01 4.14 18.84
CA GLU A 32 14.36 3.88 17.44
C GLU A 32 13.73 2.57 16.89
N PRO A 33 13.67 1.45 17.64
CA PRO A 33 12.98 0.26 17.15
C PRO A 33 11.49 0.49 16.88
N ALA A 34 10.79 1.22 17.74
CA ALA A 34 9.37 1.55 17.53
C ALA A 34 9.19 2.55 16.39
N ALA A 35 10.04 3.58 16.30
CA ALA A 35 10.00 4.54 15.21
C ALA A 35 10.24 3.86 13.85
N HIS A 36 11.21 2.95 13.77
CA HIS A 36 11.46 2.15 12.57
C HIS A 36 10.23 1.29 12.19
N ALA A 37 9.63 0.61 13.16
CA ALA A 37 8.42 -0.19 12.90
C ALA A 37 7.26 0.66 12.36
N ILE A 38 7.05 1.87 12.88
CA ILE A 38 6.01 2.79 12.41
C ILE A 38 6.34 3.32 10.99
N ARG A 39 7.62 3.56 10.65
CA ARG A 39 8.04 3.91 9.28
C ARG A 39 7.76 2.78 8.30
N VAL A 40 8.11 1.54 8.65
CA VAL A 40 7.80 0.36 7.83
C VAL A 40 6.28 0.22 7.66
N ALA A 41 5.50 0.33 8.74
CA ALA A 41 4.04 0.31 8.67
C ALA A 41 3.47 1.38 7.73
N ALA A 42 4.06 2.58 7.69
CA ALA A 42 3.61 3.65 6.79
C ALA A 42 3.81 3.31 5.30
N VAL A 43 4.83 2.54 4.97
CA VAL A 43 5.04 2.01 3.61
C VAL A 43 4.07 0.88 3.30
N LEU A 44 3.82 -0.03 4.26
CA LEU A 44 2.85 -1.13 4.09
C LEU A 44 1.44 -0.64 3.72
N GLY A 45 0.99 0.49 4.26
CA GLY A 45 -0.32 1.03 3.90
C GLY A 45 -1.00 1.83 5.00
N GLN A 46 -2.19 2.36 4.70
CA GLN A 46 -3.05 3.03 5.67
C GLN A 46 -3.51 2.05 6.76
N ARG A 47 -3.80 0.85 6.36
CA ARG A 47 -4.11 -0.32 7.17
C ARG A 47 -3.05 -1.38 6.91
N PHE A 48 -2.62 -2.06 7.95
CA PHE A 48 -1.56 -3.07 7.86
C PHE A 48 -1.75 -4.20 8.87
N ASP A 49 -1.40 -5.39 8.46
CA ASP A 49 -1.40 -6.58 9.29
C ASP A 49 -0.10 -6.65 10.12
N THR A 50 -0.21 -7.08 11.39
CA THR A 50 0.95 -7.16 12.30
C THR A 50 1.90 -8.31 11.96
N GLU A 51 1.41 -9.38 11.35
CA GLU A 51 2.25 -10.50 10.92
C GLU A 51 3.09 -10.10 9.72
N LEU A 52 2.48 -9.41 8.72
CA LEU A 52 3.23 -8.85 7.61
C LEU A 52 4.28 -7.84 8.09
N LEU A 53 3.92 -6.95 9.03
CA LEU A 53 4.86 -6.02 9.64
C LEU A 53 6.01 -6.76 10.33
N ARG A 54 5.71 -7.82 11.08
CA ARG A 54 6.69 -8.66 11.77
C ARG A 54 7.68 -9.29 10.79
N THR A 55 7.15 -9.87 9.71
CA THR A 55 7.96 -10.53 8.68
C THR A 55 8.82 -9.52 7.91
N ALA A 56 8.26 -8.38 7.54
CA ALA A 56 9.00 -7.31 6.87
C ALA A 56 10.13 -6.71 7.74
N LEU A 57 9.95 -6.70 9.07
CA LEU A 57 10.97 -6.25 10.02
C LEU A 57 11.99 -7.34 10.38
N GLY A 58 11.72 -8.62 10.10
CA GLY A 58 12.50 -9.73 10.66
C GLY A 58 12.47 -9.74 12.19
N ALA A 59 11.38 -9.27 12.81
CA ALA A 59 11.28 -9.01 14.23
C ALA A 59 10.52 -10.11 15.00
N SER A 60 10.68 -10.13 16.32
CA SER A 60 9.87 -11.00 17.19
C SER A 60 8.47 -10.39 17.42
N VAL A 61 7.50 -11.25 17.79
CA VAL A 61 6.14 -10.83 18.17
C VAL A 61 6.18 -9.77 19.26
N ASP A 62 7.05 -9.96 20.28
CA ASP A 62 7.18 -9.01 21.38
C ASP A 62 7.72 -7.65 20.94
N ALA A 63 8.63 -7.62 19.97
CA ALA A 63 9.16 -6.36 19.44
C ALA A 63 8.06 -5.57 18.71
N VAL A 64 7.28 -6.24 17.84
CA VAL A 64 6.13 -5.63 17.17
C VAL A 64 5.08 -5.16 18.18
N ALA A 65 4.75 -5.99 19.16
CA ALA A 65 3.77 -5.61 20.19
C ALA A 65 4.22 -4.37 21.00
N ARG A 66 5.51 -4.25 21.33
CA ARG A 66 6.05 -3.05 21.98
C ARG A 66 5.93 -1.82 21.09
N ALA A 67 6.31 -1.94 19.80
CA ALA A 67 6.22 -0.86 18.83
C ALA A 67 4.76 -0.38 18.65
N MET A 68 3.81 -1.31 18.53
CA MET A 68 2.39 -0.97 18.40
C MET A 68 1.84 -0.29 19.65
N ARG A 69 2.21 -0.75 20.86
CA ARG A 69 1.83 -0.05 22.12
C ARG A 69 2.41 1.36 22.18
N ALA A 70 3.63 1.56 21.72
CA ALA A 70 4.23 2.90 21.64
C ALA A 70 3.50 3.78 20.62
N GLY A 71 3.21 3.27 19.42
CA GLY A 71 2.42 3.98 18.41
C GLY A 71 1.01 4.34 18.86
N LEU A 72 0.36 3.47 19.65
CA LEU A 72 -0.96 3.74 20.28
C LEU A 72 -0.87 4.89 21.29
N ARG A 73 0.14 4.88 22.19
CA ARG A 73 0.33 5.95 23.19
C ARG A 73 0.54 7.31 22.51
N GLU A 74 1.32 7.34 21.44
CA GLU A 74 1.58 8.54 20.65
C GLU A 74 0.45 8.88 19.66
N GLN A 75 -0.64 8.11 19.66
CA GLN A 75 -1.81 8.32 18.79
C GLN A 75 -1.47 8.36 17.30
N LEU A 76 -0.47 7.62 16.88
CA LEU A 76 -0.09 7.46 15.48
C LEU A 76 -0.94 6.41 14.79
N VAL A 77 -1.19 5.30 15.48
CA VAL A 77 -1.98 4.17 15.00
C VAL A 77 -3.14 3.83 15.92
N THR A 78 -4.09 3.05 15.46
CA THR A 78 -5.23 2.52 16.21
C THR A 78 -5.48 1.07 15.78
N PRO A 79 -6.01 0.18 16.66
CA PRO A 79 -6.40 -1.15 16.26
C PRO A 79 -7.51 -1.09 15.21
N ASP A 80 -7.45 -1.95 14.20
CA ASP A 80 -8.55 -2.12 13.27
C ASP A 80 -9.75 -2.77 13.98
N ARG A 81 -10.96 -2.32 13.65
CA ARG A 81 -12.19 -2.81 14.28
C ARG A 81 -12.70 -4.12 13.69
N SER A 82 -12.32 -4.42 12.46
CA SER A 82 -12.81 -5.57 11.70
C SER A 82 -11.84 -6.75 11.73
N GLU A 83 -10.54 -6.50 11.93
CA GLU A 83 -9.51 -7.55 11.95
C GLU A 83 -8.63 -7.45 13.20
N PRO A 84 -8.63 -8.51 14.06
CA PRO A 84 -7.93 -8.48 15.35
C PRO A 84 -6.42 -8.27 15.26
N ASN A 85 -5.80 -8.67 14.14
CA ASN A 85 -4.34 -8.59 13.94
C ASN A 85 -3.94 -7.41 13.06
N ALA A 86 -4.85 -6.50 12.75
CA ALA A 86 -4.58 -5.34 11.92
C ALA A 86 -4.61 -4.04 12.74
N PHE A 87 -3.80 -3.10 12.27
CA PHE A 87 -3.78 -1.72 12.74
C PHE A 87 -3.96 -0.78 11.56
N GLU A 88 -4.42 0.43 11.85
CA GLU A 88 -4.50 1.50 10.87
C GLU A 88 -3.87 2.79 11.41
N PHE A 89 -3.36 3.63 10.53
CA PHE A 89 -3.00 4.99 10.91
C PHE A 89 -4.25 5.77 11.25
N ARG A 90 -4.19 6.51 12.35
CA ARG A 90 -5.35 7.28 12.86
C ARG A 90 -5.93 8.25 11.84
N HIS A 91 -5.08 8.78 10.95
CA HIS A 91 -5.42 9.65 9.83
C HIS A 91 -4.51 9.35 8.66
N ALA A 92 -5.03 9.42 7.42
CA ALA A 92 -4.22 9.24 6.21
C ALA A 92 -3.06 10.24 6.15
N LEU A 93 -3.27 11.49 6.60
CA LEU A 93 -2.22 12.50 6.70
C LEU A 93 -1.10 12.13 7.69
N THR A 94 -1.39 11.33 8.74
CA THR A 94 -0.34 10.84 9.65
C THR A 94 0.61 9.91 8.92
N ARG A 95 0.06 8.97 8.17
CA ARG A 95 0.84 8.05 7.34
C ARG A 95 1.66 8.82 6.30
N GLU A 96 1.04 9.77 5.61
CA GLU A 96 1.73 10.54 4.56
C GLU A 96 2.86 11.39 5.13
N ALA A 97 2.65 12.06 6.27
CA ALA A 97 3.70 12.82 6.94
C ALA A 97 4.91 11.95 7.32
N ILE A 98 4.68 10.70 7.74
CA ILE A 98 5.77 9.76 8.06
C ILE A 98 6.50 9.33 6.79
N ARG A 99 5.76 9.07 5.70
CA ARG A 99 6.34 8.69 4.40
C ARG A 99 7.18 9.81 3.77
N GLU A 100 6.74 11.07 3.90
CA GLU A 100 7.49 12.24 3.42
C GLU A 100 8.83 12.44 4.13
N GLU A 101 8.99 11.94 5.37
CA GLU A 101 10.26 11.98 6.11
C GLU A 101 11.25 10.90 5.65
N LEU A 102 10.80 9.84 5.01
CA LEU A 102 11.67 8.81 4.46
C LEU A 102 12.30 9.25 3.15
N LEU A 103 13.60 8.99 3.01
CA LEU A 103 14.25 9.15 1.71
C LEU A 103 13.64 8.19 0.68
N PRO A 104 13.62 8.56 -0.62
CA PRO A 104 13.12 7.67 -1.66
C PRO A 104 13.77 6.29 -1.64
N LEU A 105 15.08 6.21 -1.38
CA LEU A 105 15.82 4.95 -1.29
C LEU A 105 15.31 4.08 -0.11
N GLU A 106 15.04 4.69 1.05
CA GLU A 106 14.52 3.96 2.21
C GLU A 106 13.13 3.38 1.93
N ARG A 107 12.25 4.14 1.27
CA ARG A 107 10.92 3.66 0.88
C ARG A 107 11.00 2.48 -0.08
N ILE A 108 11.89 2.56 -1.09
CA ILE A 108 12.12 1.49 -2.06
C ILE A 108 12.58 0.22 -1.34
N GLU A 109 13.55 0.29 -0.44
CA GLU A 109 14.07 -0.87 0.28
C GLU A 109 13.03 -1.48 1.22
N ILE A 110 12.26 -0.66 1.94
CA ILE A 110 11.15 -1.11 2.77
C ILE A 110 10.09 -1.81 1.91
N ALA A 111 9.71 -1.20 0.78
CA ALA A 111 8.70 -1.75 -0.11
C ALA A 111 9.13 -3.09 -0.71
N ARG A 112 10.39 -3.25 -1.13
CA ARG A 112 10.95 -4.52 -1.62
C ARG A 112 10.90 -5.62 -0.57
N THR A 113 11.36 -5.31 0.65
CA THR A 113 11.36 -6.26 1.75
C THR A 113 9.93 -6.68 2.13
N ALA A 114 9.01 -5.71 2.19
CA ALA A 114 7.61 -5.95 2.46
C ALA A 114 6.91 -6.78 1.37
N LEU A 115 7.24 -6.54 0.10
CA LEU A 115 6.70 -7.30 -1.02
C LEU A 115 7.15 -8.77 -0.97
N ILE A 116 8.43 -9.03 -0.67
CA ILE A 116 8.96 -10.39 -0.47
C ILE A 116 8.25 -11.06 0.71
N ALA A 117 8.08 -10.36 1.83
CA ALA A 117 7.38 -10.87 3.00
C ALA A 117 5.92 -11.24 2.68
N LEU A 118 5.24 -10.39 1.92
CA LEU A 118 3.85 -10.61 1.50
C LEU A 118 3.71 -11.84 0.61
N GLU A 119 4.64 -12.05 -0.32
CA GLU A 119 4.62 -13.22 -1.21
C GLU A 119 4.93 -14.53 -0.49
N LEU A 120 5.82 -14.50 0.51
CA LEU A 120 6.14 -15.69 1.31
C LEU A 120 5.00 -16.11 2.24
N ASP A 121 4.28 -15.15 2.78
CA ASP A 121 3.23 -15.40 3.77
C ASP A 121 1.91 -15.83 3.11
N ARG A 122 1.65 -15.37 1.87
CA ARG A 122 0.34 -15.52 1.22
C ARG A 122 0.46 -15.88 -0.25
N ALA A 123 0.69 -17.17 -0.52
CA ALA A 123 0.72 -17.73 -1.88
C ALA A 123 -0.63 -17.54 -2.63
N ASP A 124 -1.74 -17.33 -1.90
CA ASP A 124 -3.08 -17.10 -2.45
C ASP A 124 -3.54 -15.68 -2.11
N LEU A 125 -3.05 -14.72 -2.89
CA LEU A 125 -3.35 -13.29 -2.71
C LEU A 125 -4.83 -13.02 -3.07
N GLY A 126 -5.71 -12.98 -2.07
CA GLY A 126 -7.09 -12.47 -2.23
C GLY A 126 -7.12 -11.00 -2.69
N ASP A 127 -8.29 -10.48 -3.05
CA ASP A 127 -8.48 -9.15 -3.66
C ASP A 127 -7.77 -7.99 -2.93
N SER A 128 -7.88 -7.95 -1.60
CA SER A 128 -7.26 -6.88 -0.80
C SER A 128 -5.73 -6.93 -0.80
N PHE A 129 -5.16 -8.12 -0.94
CA PHE A 129 -3.71 -8.31 -0.99
C PHE A 129 -3.13 -7.99 -2.37
N GLY A 130 -3.88 -8.24 -3.44
CA GLY A 130 -3.47 -7.87 -4.79
C GLY A 130 -3.22 -6.37 -4.92
N GLU A 131 -4.07 -5.53 -4.35
CA GLU A 131 -3.88 -4.08 -4.32
C GLU A 131 -2.69 -3.65 -3.45
N GLN A 132 -2.51 -4.29 -2.29
CA GLN A 132 -1.38 -4.00 -1.42
C GLN A 132 -0.06 -4.41 -2.07
N ALA A 133 0.00 -5.60 -2.70
CA ALA A 133 1.17 -6.07 -3.43
C ALA A 133 1.51 -5.14 -4.61
N ALA A 134 0.49 -4.69 -5.35
CA ALA A 134 0.68 -3.73 -6.43
C ALA A 134 1.23 -2.39 -5.93
N ALA A 135 0.72 -1.87 -4.83
CA ALA A 135 1.20 -0.62 -4.24
C ALA A 135 2.66 -0.74 -3.76
N LEU A 136 3.04 -1.87 -3.17
CA LEU A 136 4.42 -2.14 -2.75
C LEU A 136 5.35 -2.31 -3.96
N ALA A 137 4.90 -2.99 -5.02
CA ALA A 137 5.68 -3.14 -6.25
C ALA A 137 5.91 -1.79 -6.94
N GLU A 138 4.89 -0.92 -6.99
CA GLU A 138 4.99 0.45 -7.50
C GLU A 138 5.99 1.27 -6.69
N GLU A 139 5.92 1.26 -5.36
CA GLU A 139 6.85 1.95 -4.46
C GLU A 139 8.29 1.41 -4.61
N ALA A 140 8.43 0.11 -4.88
CA ALA A 140 9.72 -0.54 -5.16
C ALA A 140 10.29 -0.20 -6.55
N GLY A 141 9.52 0.48 -7.40
CA GLY A 141 9.88 0.79 -8.78
C GLY A 141 9.69 -0.37 -9.76
N ASP A 142 9.01 -1.44 -9.35
CA ASP A 142 8.71 -2.61 -10.20
C ASP A 142 7.29 -2.49 -10.78
N THR A 143 7.15 -1.61 -11.77
CA THR A 143 5.87 -1.31 -12.42
C THR A 143 5.27 -2.53 -13.12
N ARG A 144 6.11 -3.42 -13.65
CA ARG A 144 5.67 -4.66 -14.30
C ARG A 144 4.97 -5.60 -13.31
N ARG A 145 5.58 -5.82 -12.14
CA ARG A 145 4.94 -6.61 -11.08
C ARG A 145 3.69 -5.94 -10.54
N ALA A 146 3.68 -4.61 -10.43
CA ALA A 146 2.49 -3.86 -10.04
C ALA A 146 1.33 -4.11 -11.01
N ALA A 147 1.56 -4.03 -12.32
CA ALA A 147 0.57 -4.36 -13.35
C ALA A 147 0.04 -5.79 -13.23
N ALA A 148 0.94 -6.77 -13.06
CA ALA A 148 0.57 -8.19 -12.92
C ALA A 148 -0.31 -8.45 -11.68
N PHE A 149 -0.02 -7.81 -10.54
CA PHE A 149 -0.86 -7.92 -9.33
C PHE A 149 -2.24 -7.31 -9.53
N LEU A 150 -2.32 -6.14 -10.16
CA LEU A 150 -3.61 -5.48 -10.45
C LEU A 150 -4.45 -6.28 -11.43
N LEU A 151 -3.84 -6.83 -12.48
CA LEU A 151 -4.53 -7.69 -13.46
C LEU A 151 -5.13 -8.92 -12.77
N ARG A 152 -4.35 -9.59 -11.92
CA ARG A 152 -4.84 -10.75 -11.16
C ARG A 152 -5.98 -10.38 -10.22
N ALA A 153 -5.86 -9.28 -9.48
CA ALA A 153 -6.92 -8.79 -8.60
C ALA A 153 -8.19 -8.39 -9.36
N ALA A 154 -8.05 -7.82 -10.58
CA ALA A 154 -9.18 -7.49 -11.43
C ALA A 154 -9.91 -8.74 -11.93
N ARG A 155 -9.19 -9.78 -12.37
CA ARG A 155 -9.77 -11.06 -12.78
C ARG A 155 -10.54 -11.73 -11.64
N GLN A 156 -9.98 -11.78 -10.45
CA GLN A 156 -10.67 -12.31 -9.27
C GLN A 156 -11.95 -11.53 -8.94
N ALA A 157 -11.92 -10.20 -9.07
CA ALA A 157 -13.10 -9.37 -8.88
C ALA A 157 -14.16 -9.65 -9.94
N GLN A 158 -13.78 -9.84 -11.20
CA GLN A 158 -14.67 -10.21 -12.29
C GLN A 158 -15.34 -11.56 -12.05
N GLU A 159 -14.57 -12.59 -11.67
CA GLU A 159 -15.08 -13.93 -11.34
C GLU A 159 -16.14 -13.92 -10.22
N ARG A 160 -16.02 -12.97 -9.28
CA ARG A 160 -16.99 -12.76 -8.19
C ARG A 160 -18.14 -11.82 -8.56
N GLY A 161 -18.18 -11.33 -9.79
CA GLY A 161 -19.20 -10.37 -10.25
C GLY A 161 -19.03 -8.95 -9.73
N ALA A 162 -17.86 -8.61 -9.12
CA ALA A 162 -17.57 -7.28 -8.58
C ALA A 162 -16.98 -6.35 -9.67
N LEU A 163 -17.70 -6.15 -10.78
CA LEU A 163 -17.22 -5.42 -11.97
C LEU A 163 -16.86 -3.96 -11.66
N SER A 164 -17.55 -3.32 -10.72
CA SER A 164 -17.27 -1.94 -10.30
C SER A 164 -15.86 -1.77 -9.71
N SER A 165 -15.27 -2.83 -9.15
CA SER A 165 -13.91 -2.81 -8.59
C SER A 165 -12.86 -3.31 -9.60
N ALA A 166 -13.24 -4.07 -10.61
CA ALA A 166 -12.33 -4.58 -11.63
C ALA A 166 -11.83 -3.46 -12.58
N GLY A 167 -12.72 -2.59 -13.05
CA GLY A 167 -12.40 -1.52 -14.00
C GLY A 167 -11.29 -0.56 -13.52
N PRO A 168 -11.38 0.03 -12.32
CA PRO A 168 -10.33 0.89 -11.78
C PRO A 168 -8.96 0.21 -11.67
N ARG A 169 -8.92 -1.09 -11.30
CA ARG A 169 -7.69 -1.87 -11.20
C ARG A 169 -7.03 -2.05 -12.57
N LEU A 170 -7.82 -2.38 -13.58
CA LEU A 170 -7.36 -2.54 -14.96
C LEU A 170 -6.84 -1.22 -15.55
N ASN A 171 -7.53 -0.12 -15.32
CA ASN A 171 -7.06 1.20 -15.74
C ASN A 171 -5.72 1.57 -15.10
N ARG A 172 -5.55 1.23 -13.82
CA ARG A 172 -4.27 1.43 -13.13
C ARG A 172 -3.18 0.49 -13.67
N ALA A 173 -3.50 -0.79 -13.92
CA ALA A 173 -2.57 -1.73 -14.53
C ALA A 173 -2.11 -1.23 -15.90
N TRP A 174 -3.02 -0.74 -16.72
CA TRP A 174 -2.73 -0.18 -18.02
C TRP A 174 -1.73 0.99 -17.97
N SER A 175 -1.80 1.83 -16.93
CA SER A 175 -0.88 2.96 -16.79
C SER A 175 0.58 2.57 -16.50
N PHE A 176 0.85 1.30 -16.21
CA PHE A 176 2.19 0.78 -15.93
C PHE A 176 2.84 0.03 -17.09
N VAL A 177 2.11 -0.21 -18.17
CA VAL A 177 2.56 -1.03 -19.31
C VAL A 177 2.63 -0.18 -20.56
N ASP A 178 3.72 -0.34 -21.31
CA ASP A 178 3.87 0.33 -22.61
C ASP A 178 2.98 -0.35 -23.67
N GLU A 179 2.43 0.45 -24.60
CA GLU A 179 1.67 -0.07 -25.74
C GLU A 179 2.56 -0.98 -26.60
N GLY A 180 2.25 -2.27 -26.61
CA GLY A 180 2.98 -3.28 -27.40
C GLY A 180 3.66 -4.38 -26.60
N GLU A 181 3.62 -4.34 -25.28
CA GLU A 181 4.02 -5.47 -24.44
C GLU A 181 2.88 -6.52 -24.34
N ASP A 182 3.24 -7.81 -24.14
CA ASP A 182 2.26 -8.89 -24.01
C ASP A 182 1.29 -8.68 -22.85
N GLU A 183 1.76 -8.12 -21.73
CA GLU A 183 0.92 -7.74 -20.60
C GLU A 183 -0.10 -6.66 -20.95
N GLY A 184 0.24 -5.71 -21.82
CA GLY A 184 -0.69 -4.68 -22.30
C GLY A 184 -1.85 -5.28 -23.07
N PHE A 185 -1.59 -6.27 -23.93
CA PHE A 185 -2.63 -6.97 -24.67
C PHE A 185 -3.60 -7.71 -23.72
N GLU A 186 -3.06 -8.44 -22.74
CA GLU A 186 -3.83 -9.19 -21.75
C GLU A 186 -4.71 -8.28 -20.85
N ILE A 187 -4.19 -7.13 -20.44
CA ILE A 187 -4.95 -6.11 -19.71
C ILE A 187 -6.06 -5.54 -20.58
N GLY A 188 -5.78 -5.24 -21.86
CA GLY A 188 -6.75 -4.71 -22.81
C GLY A 188 -7.91 -5.67 -23.07
N GLU A 189 -7.65 -6.97 -23.28
CA GLU A 189 -8.70 -7.99 -23.43
C GLU A 189 -9.57 -8.10 -22.18
N THR A 190 -8.95 -8.08 -20.99
CA THR A 190 -9.69 -8.15 -19.73
C THR A 190 -10.54 -6.90 -19.52
N LEU A 191 -10.03 -5.70 -19.88
CA LEU A 191 -10.80 -4.44 -19.86
C LEU A 191 -12.04 -4.52 -20.74
N LEU A 192 -11.90 -4.99 -21.98
CA LEU A 192 -13.02 -5.15 -22.91
C LEU A 192 -14.07 -6.11 -22.35
N SER A 193 -13.67 -7.20 -21.70
CA SER A 193 -14.59 -8.17 -21.12
C SER A 193 -15.34 -7.64 -19.89
N VAL A 194 -14.79 -6.65 -19.18
CA VAL A 194 -15.44 -6.00 -18.02
C VAL A 194 -16.42 -4.92 -18.46
N LEU A 195 -16.20 -4.30 -19.63
CA LEU A 195 -17.04 -3.24 -20.17
C LEU A 195 -18.19 -3.75 -21.05
N ALA A 196 -18.16 -5.01 -21.46
CA ALA A 196 -19.19 -5.67 -22.28
C ALA A 196 -20.35 -6.21 -21.44
#